data_59a0118f2378d7fa2e31d333e4f74b7e
#
_entry.id   59a0118f2378d7fa2e31d333e4f74b7e
#
_cell.length_a   1.000
_cell.length_b   1.000
_cell.length_c   1.000
_cell.angle_alpha   90.00
_cell.angle_beta   90.00
_cell.angle_gamma   90.00
#
_symmetry.space_group_name_H-M   'P 1'
#
loop_
_entity.id
_entity.type
_entity.pdbx_description
1 polymer ?
#
loop_
_entity_poly.entity_id
_entity_poly.type
_entity_poly.pdbx_seq_one_letter_code
_entity_poly.pdbx_strand_id
1 'polypeptide(L)'
;MGEPSDEETLDTLKSERSSQRGSGPPDLPPSLVKVVCADDLQQSPSRHWLEGCEEVRVLRGRSGAVRQEGHSLTIVLADRYASVRHLLLRRAQDAFVVLDEGSTNGTSVDGRRLAAAEERPVQTAVLEVGHTFFHLRTPARGARDAPTDERTGDPLTLNPEFSLTLSAAGRLARRAHDLLLTGESGVGKEVVARWLHRVSGRQGTLVAVNCAALPEHLLEDELFGHLKGAFSGAHSDRPGLIRAAEQGTLLLDEIGDMPLSLQAKLLRVIEDRRVRPLGGEREVPVDVQVIAATNRDLQALVAEGRFRQDLLARQGLLRLPVPPLRARREDLGLLIRQILREVPEGLAGIRFEMDALRTLLLHDWPLNVRELRRVLLAAVDLARTEEGKAIVIGPQHLPLTASEAAPPPRRAADISLSAEDQVLRTRIVELLAEHRGNVAAVARALARPRTQVQRLMARLGIQRRET
;
A
#
# COMPACT_ATOMS: atom_id res chain seq x y z
N MET A 1 -27.55 -37.97 -37.51
CA MET A 1 -27.18 -36.96 -36.47
C MET A 1 -25.67 -36.93 -36.44
N GLY A 2 -25.07 -35.94 -37.12
CA GLY A 2 -23.63 -35.81 -37.23
C GLY A 2 -23.03 -35.10 -35.99
N GLU A 3 -21.92 -35.61 -35.51
CA GLU A 3 -21.09 -34.96 -34.51
C GLU A 3 -20.53 -33.65 -35.06
N PRO A 4 -20.44 -32.56 -34.28
CA PRO A 4 -19.81 -31.34 -34.75
C PRO A 4 -18.29 -31.52 -34.88
N SER A 5 -17.75 -31.00 -35.96
CA SER A 5 -16.33 -31.14 -36.34
C SER A 5 -15.42 -30.36 -35.36
N ASP A 6 -14.20 -30.90 -35.11
CA ASP A 6 -13.19 -30.33 -34.20
C ASP A 6 -12.77 -28.88 -34.54
N GLU A 7 -13.07 -28.37 -35.73
CA GLU A 7 -12.78 -27.00 -36.16
C GLU A 7 -13.70 -25.94 -35.53
N GLU A 8 -15.00 -26.26 -35.30
CA GLU A 8 -15.92 -25.33 -34.64
C GLU A 8 -15.63 -25.14 -33.14
N THR A 9 -15.08 -26.17 -32.49
CA THR A 9 -14.65 -26.12 -31.10
C THR A 9 -13.39 -25.27 -30.90
N LEU A 10 -12.49 -25.26 -31.89
CA LEU A 10 -11.26 -24.47 -31.87
C LEU A 10 -11.48 -22.98 -32.14
N ASP A 11 -12.46 -22.61 -32.91
CA ASP A 11 -12.82 -21.22 -33.18
C ASP A 11 -13.61 -20.58 -32.00
N THR A 12 -14.43 -21.36 -31.30
CA THR A 12 -15.10 -20.91 -30.05
C THR A 12 -14.08 -20.67 -28.95
N LEU A 13 -13.09 -21.54 -28.80
CA LEU A 13 -11.97 -21.35 -27.83
C LEU A 13 -11.02 -20.20 -28.19
N LYS A 14 -10.88 -19.87 -29.48
CA LYS A 14 -10.12 -18.70 -29.93
C LYS A 14 -10.89 -17.39 -29.72
N SER A 15 -12.20 -17.38 -29.88
CA SER A 15 -13.05 -16.21 -29.62
C SER A 15 -13.13 -15.90 -28.13
N GLU A 16 -13.18 -16.91 -27.25
CA GLU A 16 -13.12 -16.72 -25.79
C GLU A 16 -11.73 -16.25 -25.31
N ARG A 17 -10.64 -16.66 -25.97
CA ARG A 17 -9.28 -16.14 -25.67
C ARG A 17 -9.04 -14.72 -26.17
N SER A 18 -9.74 -14.23 -27.17
CA SER A 18 -9.67 -12.85 -27.64
C SER A 18 -10.48 -11.87 -26.79
N SER A 19 -11.50 -12.33 -26.08
CA SER A 19 -12.28 -11.51 -25.14
C SER A 19 -11.64 -11.39 -23.75
N GLN A 20 -10.59 -12.17 -23.41
CA GLN A 20 -9.85 -12.07 -22.16
C GLN A 20 -8.59 -11.17 -22.21
N ARG A 21 -8.31 -10.52 -23.35
CA ARG A 21 -7.29 -9.48 -23.43
C ARG A 21 -7.90 -8.12 -23.10
N GLY A 22 -8.15 -7.84 -21.81
CA GLY A 22 -8.69 -6.55 -21.40
C GLY A 22 -9.04 -6.37 -19.94
N SER A 23 -8.57 -7.23 -19.02
CA SER A 23 -8.76 -6.97 -17.58
C SER A 23 -7.51 -6.35 -16.97
N GLY A 24 -7.19 -5.13 -17.36
CA GLY A 24 -6.45 -4.23 -16.49
C GLY A 24 -7.31 -3.91 -15.24
N PRO A 25 -6.71 -3.43 -14.14
CA PRO A 25 -7.49 -2.98 -13.00
C PRO A 25 -8.50 -1.92 -13.46
N PRO A 26 -9.72 -1.94 -12.90
CA PRO A 26 -10.78 -1.01 -13.31
C PRO A 26 -10.34 0.44 -13.18
N ASP A 27 -10.75 1.30 -14.11
CA ASP A 27 -10.48 2.75 -14.11
C ASP A 27 -11.24 3.41 -12.96
N LEU A 28 -10.54 3.90 -11.97
CA LEU A 28 -11.13 4.62 -10.85
C LEU A 28 -11.28 6.10 -11.20
N PRO A 29 -12.44 6.71 -10.91
CA PRO A 29 -12.60 8.14 -11.08
C PRO A 29 -11.64 8.93 -10.18
N PRO A 30 -11.31 10.18 -10.54
CA PRO A 30 -10.59 11.08 -9.65
C PRO A 30 -11.32 11.21 -8.32
N SER A 31 -10.56 11.43 -7.25
CA SER A 31 -11.13 11.61 -5.92
C SER A 31 -10.44 12.72 -5.14
N LEU A 32 -11.23 13.42 -4.31
CA LEU A 32 -10.74 14.35 -3.31
C LEU A 32 -11.11 13.81 -1.94
N VAL A 33 -10.10 13.52 -1.13
CA VAL A 33 -10.29 12.99 0.22
C VAL A 33 -10.00 14.10 1.22
N LYS A 34 -10.99 14.46 2.06
CA LYS A 34 -10.73 15.23 3.27
C LYS A 34 -10.01 14.32 4.25
N VAL A 35 -8.73 14.59 4.50
CA VAL A 35 -7.86 13.70 5.29
C VAL A 35 -8.03 13.99 6.78
N VAL A 36 -7.84 15.24 7.19
CA VAL A 36 -7.85 15.63 8.61
C VAL A 36 -8.02 17.15 8.77
N CYS A 37 -8.61 17.57 9.89
CA CYS A 37 -8.63 18.94 10.35
C CYS A 37 -7.75 19.07 11.61
N ALA A 38 -6.81 20.02 11.63
CA ALA A 38 -5.85 20.18 12.72
C ALA A 38 -6.51 20.57 14.06
N ASP A 39 -7.58 21.38 14.01
CA ASP A 39 -8.31 21.85 15.19
C ASP A 39 -9.33 20.83 15.70
N ASP A 40 -9.76 19.89 14.87
CA ASP A 40 -10.83 18.95 15.21
C ASP A 40 -10.59 17.56 14.61
N LEU A 41 -9.88 16.74 15.36
CA LEU A 41 -9.61 15.36 15.01
C LEU A 41 -10.84 14.45 15.08
N GLN A 42 -11.96 14.92 15.64
CA GLN A 42 -13.22 14.16 15.70
C GLN A 42 -13.93 14.12 14.34
N GLN A 43 -13.68 15.12 13.48
CA GLN A 43 -14.21 15.12 12.14
C GLN A 43 -13.70 13.90 11.36
N SER A 44 -14.64 13.11 10.87
CA SER A 44 -14.29 11.92 10.08
C SER A 44 -13.67 12.32 8.75
N PRO A 45 -12.60 11.66 8.33
CA PRO A 45 -12.14 11.74 6.96
C PRO A 45 -13.25 11.28 6.00
N SER A 46 -13.29 11.86 4.80
CA SER A 46 -14.32 11.53 3.81
C SER A 46 -13.75 11.59 2.40
N ARG A 47 -14.17 10.64 1.55
CA ARG A 47 -13.81 10.60 0.13
C ARG A 47 -14.96 11.13 -0.71
N HIS A 48 -14.64 11.99 -1.68
CA HIS A 48 -15.56 12.54 -2.66
C HIS A 48 -15.09 12.14 -4.05
N TRP A 49 -15.94 11.46 -4.79
CA TRP A 49 -15.66 11.12 -6.17
C TRP A 49 -15.85 12.32 -7.07
N LEU A 50 -14.94 12.52 -8.01
CA LEU A 50 -14.94 13.67 -8.95
C LEU A 50 -15.29 13.22 -10.37
N GLU A 51 -16.02 12.11 -10.49
CA GLU A 51 -16.49 11.64 -11.78
C GLU A 51 -17.45 12.66 -12.40
N GLY A 52 -17.19 13.04 -13.67
CA GLY A 52 -18.01 14.03 -14.35
C GLY A 52 -17.91 15.46 -13.81
N CYS A 53 -17.10 15.71 -12.74
CA CYS A 53 -16.92 17.05 -12.21
C CYS A 53 -15.92 17.83 -13.07
N GLU A 54 -16.34 19.03 -13.50
CA GLU A 54 -15.48 20.02 -14.15
C GLU A 54 -14.90 21.01 -13.15
N GLU A 55 -15.66 21.29 -12.08
CA GLU A 55 -15.25 22.20 -11.01
C GLU A 55 -15.51 21.60 -9.64
N VAL A 56 -14.57 21.82 -8.71
CA VAL A 56 -14.74 21.52 -7.28
C VAL A 56 -14.41 22.78 -6.49
N ARG A 57 -15.32 23.22 -5.64
CA ARG A 57 -15.11 24.38 -4.75
C ARG A 57 -15.07 23.94 -3.30
N VAL A 58 -14.07 24.44 -2.58
CA VAL A 58 -13.98 24.28 -1.14
C VAL A 58 -14.14 25.64 -0.48
N LEU A 59 -15.10 25.76 0.40
CA LEU A 59 -15.49 27.01 1.01
C LEU A 59 -15.89 26.84 2.49
N ARG A 60 -15.87 27.93 3.25
CA ARG A 60 -16.30 27.96 4.63
C ARG A 60 -17.82 28.07 4.76
N GLY A 61 -18.41 27.30 5.69
CA GLY A 61 -19.79 27.45 6.14
C GLY A 61 -19.96 27.17 7.62
N ARG A 62 -21.20 27.22 8.10
CA ARG A 62 -21.53 26.99 9.51
C ARG A 62 -21.49 25.51 9.89
N SER A 63 -21.73 24.63 8.95
CA SER A 63 -21.70 23.17 9.13
C SER A 63 -21.06 22.53 7.91
N GLY A 64 -20.37 21.40 8.10
CA GLY A 64 -19.84 20.61 7.00
C GLY A 64 -20.99 20.11 6.10
N ALA A 65 -20.89 20.33 4.79
CA ALA A 65 -21.85 19.88 3.81
C ALA A 65 -21.15 19.61 2.48
N VAL A 66 -21.71 18.70 1.70
CA VAL A 66 -21.28 18.41 0.32
C VAL A 66 -22.48 18.53 -0.58
N ARG A 67 -22.37 19.27 -1.66
CA ARG A 67 -23.43 19.49 -2.64
C ARG A 67 -22.86 19.26 -4.03
N GLN A 68 -23.56 18.48 -4.82
CA GLN A 68 -23.23 18.28 -6.23
C GLN A 68 -24.37 18.83 -7.08
N GLU A 69 -24.04 19.74 -7.98
CA GLU A 69 -24.98 20.36 -8.90
C GLU A 69 -24.41 20.28 -10.33
N GLY A 70 -24.99 19.38 -11.15
CA GLY A 70 -24.46 19.10 -12.48
C GLY A 70 -23.02 18.62 -12.44
N HIS A 71 -22.12 19.38 -13.10
CA HIS A 71 -20.69 19.11 -13.16
C HIS A 71 -19.87 19.81 -12.07
N SER A 72 -20.51 20.41 -11.07
CA SER A 72 -19.85 21.14 -10.00
C SER A 72 -20.05 20.45 -8.66
N LEU A 73 -18.98 20.28 -7.89
CA LEU A 73 -18.98 19.78 -6.52
C LEU A 73 -18.60 20.91 -5.57
N THR A 74 -19.42 21.16 -4.56
CA THR A 74 -19.15 22.14 -3.51
C THR A 74 -18.98 21.46 -2.17
N ILE A 75 -17.80 21.63 -1.55
CA ILE A 75 -17.48 21.13 -0.22
C ILE A 75 -17.46 22.32 0.75
N VAL A 76 -18.37 22.30 1.71
CA VAL A 76 -18.48 23.33 2.76
C VAL A 76 -17.78 22.85 4.01
N LEU A 77 -16.79 23.60 4.49
CA LEU A 77 -16.03 23.30 5.69
C LEU A 77 -16.54 24.05 6.90
N ALA A 78 -16.70 23.37 8.02
CA ALA A 78 -16.86 24.00 9.34
C ALA A 78 -15.46 24.34 9.93
N ASP A 79 -14.64 25.02 9.15
CA ASP A 79 -13.29 25.44 9.51
C ASP A 79 -13.23 26.97 9.50
N ARG A 80 -13.00 27.58 10.68
CA ARG A 80 -12.97 29.05 10.83
C ARG A 80 -11.82 29.72 10.10
N TYR A 81 -10.77 28.96 9.76
CA TYR A 81 -9.60 29.45 9.03
C TYR A 81 -9.73 29.31 7.52
N ALA A 82 -10.74 28.59 7.04
CA ALA A 82 -11.13 28.63 5.65
C ALA A 82 -11.85 29.96 5.32
N SER A 83 -11.79 30.41 4.09
CA SER A 83 -12.52 31.58 3.57
C SER A 83 -13.86 31.18 2.94
N VAL A 84 -14.81 32.14 2.83
CA VAL A 84 -16.12 31.92 2.19
C VAL A 84 -15.96 31.46 0.73
N ARG A 85 -14.93 31.93 0.07
CA ARG A 85 -14.37 31.42 -1.19
C ARG A 85 -12.91 31.12 -0.89
N HIS A 86 -12.46 29.88 -1.05
CA HIS A 86 -11.10 29.54 -0.68
C HIS A 86 -10.36 28.83 -1.80
N LEU A 87 -10.81 27.66 -2.20
CA LEU A 87 -10.15 26.83 -3.19
C LEU A 87 -11.10 26.49 -4.34
N LEU A 88 -10.60 26.63 -5.56
CA LEU A 88 -11.21 26.12 -6.78
C LEU A 88 -10.28 25.10 -7.43
N LEU A 89 -10.81 23.91 -7.71
CA LEU A 89 -10.18 22.91 -8.58
C LEU A 89 -10.95 22.92 -9.90
N ARG A 90 -10.26 23.16 -11.01
CA ARG A 90 -10.82 23.11 -12.36
C ARG A 90 -10.22 21.94 -13.12
N ARG A 91 -11.05 21.12 -13.73
CA ARG A 91 -10.58 19.99 -14.53
C ARG A 91 -9.85 20.45 -15.78
N ALA A 92 -8.67 19.87 -16.03
CA ALA A 92 -7.85 20.14 -17.21
C ALA A 92 -7.31 18.80 -17.73
N GLN A 93 -7.99 18.23 -18.71
CA GLN A 93 -7.68 16.90 -19.25
C GLN A 93 -7.56 15.81 -18.16
N ASP A 94 -6.35 15.28 -17.93
CA ASP A 94 -6.06 14.21 -16.98
C ASP A 94 -5.56 14.75 -15.61
N ALA A 95 -5.75 16.05 -15.33
CA ALA A 95 -5.30 16.73 -14.12
C ALA A 95 -6.38 17.69 -13.61
N PHE A 96 -6.14 18.27 -12.44
CA PHE A 96 -6.89 19.43 -11.95
C PHE A 96 -5.95 20.62 -11.82
N VAL A 97 -6.44 21.79 -12.15
CA VAL A 97 -5.77 23.06 -11.89
C VAL A 97 -6.27 23.58 -10.56
N VAL A 98 -5.35 23.82 -9.64
CA VAL A 98 -5.60 24.34 -8.29
C VAL A 98 -5.47 25.84 -8.34
N LEU A 99 -6.51 26.56 -7.85
CA LEU A 99 -6.55 28.01 -7.72
C LEU A 99 -6.97 28.40 -6.31
N ASP A 100 -6.32 29.42 -5.75
CA ASP A 100 -6.79 30.13 -4.57
C ASP A 100 -7.73 31.27 -5.01
N GLU A 101 -8.99 31.26 -4.53
CA GLU A 101 -9.99 32.27 -4.88
C GLU A 101 -9.86 33.56 -4.05
N GLY A 102 -8.65 33.95 -3.65
CA GLY A 102 -8.39 35.13 -2.82
C GLY A 102 -8.65 34.88 -1.33
N SER A 103 -8.27 33.71 -0.86
CA SER A 103 -8.44 33.35 0.54
C SER A 103 -7.56 34.17 1.47
N THR A 104 -8.01 34.39 2.71
CA THR A 104 -7.27 35.16 3.74
C THR A 104 -5.98 34.46 4.15
N ASN A 105 -6.03 33.14 4.35
CA ASN A 105 -4.90 32.35 4.84
C ASN A 105 -4.08 31.72 3.72
N GLY A 106 -4.56 31.73 2.47
CA GLY A 106 -3.92 31.12 1.32
C GLY A 106 -4.13 29.59 1.26
N THR A 107 -3.86 29.04 0.09
CA THR A 107 -3.88 27.60 -0.18
C THR A 107 -2.45 27.12 -0.36
N SER A 108 -2.11 25.94 0.20
CA SER A 108 -0.83 25.28 -0.08
C SER A 108 -1.05 23.97 -0.85
N VAL A 109 -0.11 23.66 -1.73
CA VAL A 109 -0.05 22.42 -2.51
C VAL A 109 1.29 21.74 -2.22
N ASP A 110 1.25 20.53 -1.66
CA ASP A 110 2.43 19.76 -1.22
C ASP A 110 3.38 20.61 -0.34
N GLY A 111 2.80 21.38 0.59
CA GLY A 111 3.53 22.23 1.53
C GLY A 111 4.02 23.56 0.95
N ARG A 112 3.83 23.83 -0.35
CA ARG A 112 4.19 25.09 -0.98
C ARG A 112 2.95 25.97 -1.18
N ARG A 113 2.95 27.17 -0.60
CA ARG A 113 1.87 28.13 -0.75
C ARG A 113 1.75 28.62 -2.20
N LEU A 114 0.52 28.69 -2.70
CA LEU A 114 0.22 29.30 -4.00
C LEU A 114 0.41 30.81 -3.94
N ALA A 115 0.98 31.38 -4.99
CA ALA A 115 0.98 32.83 -5.18
C ALA A 115 -0.42 33.33 -5.59
N ALA A 116 -0.68 34.62 -5.45
CA ALA A 116 -1.94 35.20 -5.88
C ALA A 116 -2.15 34.97 -7.39
N ALA A 117 -3.33 34.41 -7.74
CA ALA A 117 -3.70 34.05 -9.11
C ALA A 117 -2.80 32.97 -9.78
N GLU A 118 -1.98 32.25 -9.01
CA GLU A 118 -1.22 31.10 -9.52
C GLU A 118 -2.18 29.96 -9.84
N GLU A 119 -2.12 29.48 -11.07
CA GLU A 119 -2.78 28.26 -11.53
C GLU A 119 -1.77 27.12 -11.53
N ARG A 120 -2.00 26.09 -10.67
CA ARG A 120 -1.09 24.95 -10.57
C ARG A 120 -1.77 23.66 -11.01
N PRO A 121 -1.33 23.05 -12.12
CA PRO A 121 -1.82 21.75 -12.54
C PRO A 121 -1.25 20.65 -11.63
N VAL A 122 -2.13 19.74 -11.14
CA VAL A 122 -1.78 18.63 -10.26
C VAL A 122 -2.55 17.38 -10.65
N GLN A 123 -1.91 16.22 -10.54
CA GLN A 123 -2.56 14.91 -10.67
C GLN A 123 -2.80 14.27 -9.31
N THR A 124 -1.80 14.37 -8.42
CA THR A 124 -1.89 13.89 -7.04
C THR A 124 -1.17 14.91 -6.17
N ALA A 125 -1.85 15.39 -5.14
CA ALA A 125 -1.30 16.40 -4.25
C ALA A 125 -1.99 16.40 -2.88
N VAL A 126 -1.26 16.83 -1.85
CA VAL A 126 -1.81 17.24 -0.56
C VAL A 126 -2.15 18.73 -0.65
N LEU A 127 -3.40 19.06 -0.41
CA LEU A 127 -3.91 20.43 -0.42
C LEU A 127 -4.22 20.88 1.00
N GLU A 128 -3.81 22.09 1.35
CA GLU A 128 -4.09 22.73 2.64
C GLU A 128 -5.02 23.91 2.43
N VAL A 129 -6.17 23.88 3.08
CA VAL A 129 -7.27 24.85 2.98
C VAL A 129 -7.70 25.25 4.37
N GLY A 130 -7.28 26.42 4.86
CA GLY A 130 -7.42 26.76 6.28
C GLY A 130 -6.64 25.81 7.17
N HIS A 131 -7.31 25.15 8.11
CA HIS A 131 -6.72 24.12 8.97
C HIS A 131 -7.13 22.69 8.55
N THR A 132 -7.69 22.55 7.36
CA THR A 132 -8.14 21.26 6.81
C THR A 132 -7.23 20.81 5.67
N PHE A 133 -6.82 19.56 5.70
CA PHE A 133 -6.00 18.93 4.67
C PHE A 133 -6.83 18.00 3.80
N PHE A 134 -6.56 18.09 2.50
CA PHE A 134 -7.13 17.21 1.49
C PHE A 134 -6.04 16.45 0.75
N HIS A 135 -6.37 15.31 0.20
CA HIS A 135 -5.56 14.60 -0.78
C HIS A 135 -6.34 14.46 -2.07
N LEU A 136 -5.84 15.08 -3.13
CA LEU A 136 -6.35 14.93 -4.48
C LEU A 136 -5.62 13.79 -5.17
N ARG A 137 -6.37 12.92 -5.84
CA ARG A 137 -5.82 11.86 -6.68
C ARG A 137 -6.56 11.81 -8.01
N THR A 138 -5.82 11.85 -9.11
CA THR A 138 -6.33 11.52 -10.43
C THR A 138 -5.68 10.21 -10.87
N PRO A 139 -6.44 9.18 -11.22
CA PRO A 139 -5.89 7.91 -11.67
C PRO A 139 -5.18 8.06 -13.02
N ALA A 140 -4.22 7.18 -13.30
CA ALA A 140 -3.71 7.01 -14.65
C ALA A 140 -4.81 6.38 -15.53
N ARG A 141 -4.84 6.74 -16.85
CA ARG A 141 -5.88 6.29 -17.80
C ARG A 141 -6.09 4.79 -17.74
N GLY A 142 -7.32 4.37 -17.69
CA GLY A 142 -7.76 3.00 -17.92
C GLY A 142 -8.78 2.39 -16.94
N ALA A 143 -9.60 3.12 -16.11
CA ALA A 143 -10.41 2.55 -15.03
C ALA A 143 -11.92 2.90 -15.08
N ARG A 144 -12.85 1.94 -15.15
CA ARG A 144 -14.32 2.14 -15.00
C ARG A 144 -14.90 1.29 -13.87
N ASP A 145 -15.78 1.94 -13.06
CA ASP A 145 -16.74 1.36 -12.13
C ASP A 145 -16.24 0.39 -11.06
N ALA A 146 -15.85 0.93 -9.90
CA ALA A 146 -15.78 0.15 -8.67
C ALA A 146 -17.01 0.37 -7.80
N PRO A 147 -17.79 -0.68 -7.48
CA PRO A 147 -18.84 -0.55 -6.48
C PRO A 147 -18.23 -0.25 -5.11
N THR A 148 -18.62 0.86 -4.53
CA THR A 148 -18.36 1.19 -3.12
C THR A 148 -19.27 0.30 -2.28
N ASP A 149 -18.71 -0.71 -1.62
CA ASP A 149 -19.48 -1.45 -0.60
C ASP A 149 -19.34 -0.71 0.74
N GLU A 150 -20.20 0.29 0.93
CA GLU A 150 -20.30 1.08 2.16
C GLU A 150 -20.87 0.28 3.36
N ARG A 151 -21.18 -1.02 3.18
CA ARG A 151 -21.91 -1.84 4.16
C ARG A 151 -21.04 -2.50 5.23
N THR A 152 -19.74 -2.50 5.10
CA THR A 152 -18.84 -3.06 6.12
C THR A 152 -18.24 -1.95 6.95
N GLY A 153 -18.89 -1.59 8.05
CA GLY A 153 -18.48 -0.54 8.97
C GLY A 153 -16.98 -0.46 9.25
N ASP A 154 -16.44 0.72 9.43
CA ASP A 154 -15.05 1.17 9.49
C ASP A 154 -14.23 0.83 8.22
N PRO A 155 -14.10 1.74 7.25
CA PRO A 155 -13.26 1.52 6.10
C PRO A 155 -11.82 1.37 6.57
N LEU A 156 -11.17 0.23 6.24
CA LEU A 156 -9.74 0.04 6.48
C LEU A 156 -8.89 1.03 5.66
N THR A 157 -9.49 1.65 4.64
CA THR A 157 -8.80 2.54 3.71
C THR A 157 -9.75 3.50 3.00
N LEU A 158 -9.27 4.71 2.76
CA LEU A 158 -9.87 5.68 1.84
C LEU A 158 -9.18 5.67 0.47
N ASN A 159 -8.09 4.92 0.33
CA ASN A 159 -7.43 4.74 -0.96
C ASN A 159 -8.30 3.89 -1.89
N PRO A 160 -8.68 4.41 -3.08
CA PRO A 160 -9.60 3.74 -3.96
C PRO A 160 -9.12 2.37 -4.47
N GLU A 161 -7.87 2.29 -4.92
CA GLU A 161 -7.28 1.07 -5.49
C GLU A 161 -7.16 -0.03 -4.43
N PHE A 162 -6.73 0.36 -3.23
CA PHE A 162 -6.62 -0.59 -2.12
C PHE A 162 -8.00 -1.04 -1.63
N SER A 163 -9.01 -0.17 -1.63
CA SER A 163 -10.40 -0.53 -1.31
C SER A 163 -10.95 -1.61 -2.24
N LEU A 164 -10.68 -1.48 -3.57
CA LEU A 164 -11.06 -2.51 -4.56
C LEU A 164 -10.37 -3.84 -4.30
N THR A 165 -9.06 -3.77 -4.06
CA THR A 165 -8.25 -4.93 -3.77
C THR A 165 -8.76 -5.66 -2.52
N LEU A 166 -9.09 -4.93 -1.45
CA LEU A 166 -9.69 -5.49 -0.24
C LEU A 166 -11.07 -6.10 -0.51
N SER A 167 -11.92 -5.42 -1.30
CA SER A 167 -13.25 -5.94 -1.65
C SER A 167 -13.17 -7.25 -2.42
N ALA A 168 -12.24 -7.36 -3.37
CA ALA A 168 -11.98 -8.61 -4.09
C ALA A 168 -11.48 -9.71 -3.14
N ALA A 169 -10.51 -9.39 -2.29
CA ALA A 169 -9.97 -10.34 -1.31
C ALA A 169 -11.02 -10.82 -0.30
N GLY A 170 -11.93 -9.95 0.14
CA GLY A 170 -13.03 -10.31 1.03
C GLY A 170 -14.01 -11.31 0.37
N ARG A 171 -14.26 -11.19 -0.94
CA ARG A 171 -15.08 -12.18 -1.69
C ARG A 171 -14.38 -13.55 -1.74
N LEU A 172 -13.05 -13.56 -1.91
CA LEU A 172 -12.27 -14.79 -1.93
C LEU A 172 -12.18 -15.42 -0.53
N ALA A 173 -12.01 -14.63 0.51
CA ALA A 173 -11.98 -15.10 1.89
C ALA A 173 -13.29 -15.80 2.27
N ARG A 174 -14.45 -15.28 1.86
CA ARG A 174 -15.76 -15.92 2.07
C ARG A 174 -15.90 -17.29 1.40
N ARG A 175 -15.09 -17.57 0.37
CA ARG A 175 -15.02 -18.87 -0.30
C ARG A 175 -13.92 -19.76 0.24
N ALA A 176 -13.35 -19.42 1.41
CA ALA A 176 -12.27 -20.12 2.08
C ALA A 176 -11.00 -20.31 1.21
N HIS A 177 -10.75 -19.43 0.23
CA HIS A 177 -9.49 -19.46 -0.51
C HIS A 177 -8.32 -19.04 0.37
N ASP A 178 -7.21 -19.72 0.22
CA ASP A 178 -5.94 -19.31 0.81
C ASP A 178 -5.42 -18.05 0.12
N LEU A 179 -4.80 -17.14 0.87
CA LEU A 179 -4.41 -15.81 0.40
C LEU A 179 -2.94 -15.51 0.76
N LEU A 180 -2.26 -14.77 -0.12
CA LEU A 180 -0.90 -14.28 0.13
C LEU A 180 -0.90 -12.74 0.20
N LEU A 181 -0.63 -12.19 1.38
CA LEU A 181 -0.44 -10.76 1.61
C LEU A 181 1.01 -10.38 1.35
N THR A 182 1.24 -9.45 0.44
CA THR A 182 2.59 -8.94 0.15
C THR A 182 2.66 -7.45 0.40
N GLY A 183 3.80 -6.96 0.86
CA GLY A 183 4.01 -5.54 1.12
C GLY A 183 5.11 -5.28 2.14
N GLU A 184 5.57 -4.05 2.20
CA GLU A 184 6.66 -3.64 3.09
C GLU A 184 6.39 -3.94 4.56
N SER A 185 7.45 -3.93 5.38
CA SER A 185 7.30 -4.06 6.82
C SER A 185 6.48 -2.91 7.40
N GLY A 186 5.59 -3.21 8.35
CA GLY A 186 4.79 -2.20 9.03
C GLY A 186 3.61 -1.63 8.24
N VAL A 187 3.27 -2.15 7.04
CA VAL A 187 2.11 -1.67 6.24
C VAL A 187 0.75 -2.08 6.82
N GLY A 188 0.72 -3.03 7.78
CA GLY A 188 -0.52 -3.51 8.40
C GLY A 188 -1.04 -4.83 7.82
N LYS A 189 -0.19 -5.72 7.30
CA LYS A 189 -0.59 -7.04 6.78
C LYS A 189 -1.41 -7.84 7.79
N GLU A 190 -1.03 -7.83 9.07
CA GLU A 190 -1.77 -8.51 10.14
C GLU A 190 -3.18 -7.93 10.35
N VAL A 191 -3.34 -6.60 10.26
CA VAL A 191 -4.66 -5.94 10.36
C VAL A 191 -5.56 -6.39 9.20
N VAL A 192 -5.00 -6.47 7.99
CA VAL A 192 -5.72 -6.99 6.81
C VAL A 192 -6.09 -8.45 7.00
N ALA A 193 -5.19 -9.30 7.52
CA ALA A 193 -5.50 -10.71 7.79
C ALA A 193 -6.63 -10.88 8.83
N ARG A 194 -6.62 -10.09 9.91
CA ARG A 194 -7.70 -10.07 10.91
C ARG A 194 -9.05 -9.63 10.31
N TRP A 195 -9.02 -8.64 9.42
CA TRP A 195 -10.22 -8.21 8.69
C TRP A 195 -10.73 -9.31 7.74
N LEU A 196 -9.83 -9.96 6.97
CA LEU A 196 -10.18 -11.07 6.08
C LEU A 196 -10.81 -12.24 6.85
N HIS A 197 -10.27 -12.60 8.00
CA HIS A 197 -10.84 -13.59 8.88
C HIS A 197 -12.26 -13.22 9.30
N ARG A 198 -12.50 -11.97 9.75
CA ARG A 198 -13.86 -11.50 10.12
C ARG A 198 -14.84 -11.60 8.98
N VAL A 199 -14.46 -11.14 7.77
CA VAL A 199 -15.36 -11.14 6.60
C VAL A 199 -15.51 -12.51 5.97
N SER A 200 -14.64 -13.47 6.27
CA SER A 200 -14.78 -14.86 5.80
C SER A 200 -15.98 -15.57 6.42
N GLY A 201 -16.41 -15.15 7.61
CA GLY A 201 -17.48 -15.77 8.36
C GLY A 201 -17.11 -17.10 9.03
N ARG A 202 -15.83 -17.48 9.04
CA ARG A 202 -15.34 -18.68 9.73
C ARG A 202 -15.53 -18.57 11.24
N GLN A 203 -15.97 -19.64 11.87
CA GLN A 203 -16.37 -19.65 13.28
C GLN A 203 -15.21 -19.99 14.23
N GLY A 204 -14.15 -20.63 13.73
CA GLY A 204 -12.93 -20.90 14.49
C GLY A 204 -12.10 -19.65 14.74
N THR A 205 -11.03 -19.78 15.48
CA THR A 205 -10.15 -18.67 15.83
C THR A 205 -9.18 -18.30 14.71
N LEU A 206 -8.71 -17.03 14.70
CA LEU A 206 -7.52 -16.64 13.96
C LEU A 206 -6.29 -16.94 14.82
N VAL A 207 -5.48 -17.89 14.38
CA VAL A 207 -4.20 -18.25 14.99
C VAL A 207 -3.08 -17.64 14.14
N ALA A 208 -2.21 -16.85 14.76
CA ALA A 208 -1.09 -16.20 14.07
C ALA A 208 0.24 -16.74 14.56
N VAL A 209 1.16 -17.00 13.64
CA VAL A 209 2.54 -17.36 13.92
C VAL A 209 3.49 -16.58 13.03
N ASN A 210 4.59 -16.10 13.60
CA ASN A 210 5.66 -15.45 12.86
C ASN A 210 6.75 -16.47 12.56
N CYS A 211 6.96 -16.79 11.28
CA CYS A 211 7.92 -17.80 10.84
C CYS A 211 9.39 -17.40 11.07
N ALA A 212 9.67 -16.09 11.21
CA ALA A 212 11.02 -15.60 11.49
C ALA A 212 11.36 -15.55 12.98
N ALA A 213 10.37 -15.69 13.87
CA ALA A 213 10.57 -15.52 15.31
C ALA A 213 11.11 -16.76 16.03
N LEU A 214 11.01 -17.94 15.41
CA LEU A 214 11.32 -19.23 16.04
C LEU A 214 12.39 -19.99 15.25
N PRO A 215 13.31 -20.71 15.94
CA PRO A 215 14.16 -21.70 15.30
C PRO A 215 13.33 -22.80 14.61
N GLU A 216 13.89 -23.42 13.56
CA GLU A 216 13.19 -24.40 12.71
C GLU A 216 12.45 -25.48 13.51
N HIS A 217 13.15 -26.13 14.44
CA HIS A 217 12.57 -27.25 15.22
C HIS A 217 11.42 -26.82 16.14
N LEU A 218 11.46 -25.56 16.67
CA LEU A 218 10.38 -25.03 17.48
C LEU A 218 9.21 -24.59 16.59
N LEU A 219 9.47 -23.98 15.44
CA LEU A 219 8.43 -23.62 14.47
C LEU A 219 7.70 -24.88 13.97
N GLU A 220 8.44 -25.98 13.75
CA GLU A 220 7.88 -27.25 13.33
C GLU A 220 6.93 -27.82 14.40
N ASP A 221 7.38 -27.87 15.64
CA ASP A 221 6.59 -28.34 16.77
C ASP A 221 5.35 -27.48 17.02
N GLU A 222 5.51 -26.14 16.99
CA GLU A 222 4.39 -25.22 17.12
C GLU A 222 3.35 -25.42 16.02
N LEU A 223 3.74 -25.52 14.75
CA LEU A 223 2.81 -25.64 13.63
C LEU A 223 2.09 -26.98 13.59
N PHE A 224 2.87 -28.09 13.63
CA PHE A 224 2.35 -29.44 13.36
C PHE A 224 1.97 -30.20 14.61
N GLY A 225 2.52 -29.81 15.80
CA GLY A 225 2.37 -30.51 17.04
C GLY A 225 3.15 -31.82 17.10
N HIS A 226 3.09 -32.48 18.24
CA HIS A 226 3.80 -33.75 18.46
C HIS A 226 2.97 -34.74 19.26
N LEU A 227 3.29 -36.03 19.12
CA LEU A 227 2.86 -37.09 20.02
C LEU A 227 3.88 -37.29 21.13
N LYS A 228 3.43 -37.77 22.27
CA LYS A 228 4.29 -38.15 23.38
C LYS A 228 5.40 -39.07 22.90
N GLY A 229 6.66 -38.71 23.24
CA GLY A 229 7.84 -39.48 22.86
C GLY A 229 8.41 -39.16 21.48
N ALA A 230 7.89 -38.17 20.74
CA ALA A 230 8.40 -37.78 19.43
C ALA A 230 9.84 -37.27 19.46
N PHE A 231 10.27 -36.67 20.56
CA PHE A 231 11.64 -36.22 20.81
C PHE A 231 11.93 -36.18 22.33
N SER A 232 13.22 -35.99 22.71
CA SER A 232 13.60 -35.86 24.12
C SER A 232 12.97 -34.61 24.74
N GLY A 233 11.96 -34.77 25.60
CA GLY A 233 11.17 -33.69 26.21
C GLY A 233 9.69 -33.68 25.79
N ALA A 234 9.27 -34.51 24.85
CA ALA A 234 7.86 -34.68 24.49
C ALA A 234 7.11 -35.53 25.52
N HIS A 235 6.76 -34.91 26.64
CA HIS A 235 6.12 -35.63 27.78
C HIS A 235 4.62 -35.87 27.60
N SER A 236 3.95 -35.07 26.71
CA SER A 236 2.51 -35.17 26.41
C SER A 236 2.25 -34.90 24.93
N ASP A 237 1.07 -35.25 24.44
CA ASP A 237 0.64 -34.88 23.10
C ASP A 237 0.36 -33.37 23.01
N ARG A 238 0.73 -32.74 21.88
CA ARG A 238 0.43 -31.33 21.56
C ARG A 238 -0.19 -31.22 20.15
N PRO A 239 -1.39 -30.63 20.01
CA PRO A 239 -2.09 -30.63 18.72
C PRO A 239 -1.49 -29.76 17.63
N GLY A 240 -0.67 -28.76 17.95
CA GLY A 240 -0.10 -27.79 17.03
C GLY A 240 -1.08 -26.68 16.60
N LEU A 241 -0.53 -25.58 16.08
CA LEU A 241 -1.29 -24.35 15.72
C LEU A 241 -2.23 -24.57 14.52
N ILE A 242 -1.87 -25.47 13.58
CA ILE A 242 -2.73 -25.80 12.44
C ILE A 242 -4.06 -26.39 12.94
N ARG A 243 -4.02 -27.31 13.89
CA ARG A 243 -5.22 -27.89 14.51
C ARG A 243 -5.93 -26.91 15.45
N ALA A 244 -5.18 -26.04 16.13
CA ALA A 244 -5.77 -24.99 16.95
C ALA A 244 -6.58 -23.95 16.13
N ALA A 245 -6.28 -23.82 14.84
CA ALA A 245 -7.00 -22.96 13.88
C ALA A 245 -8.18 -23.67 13.19
N GLU A 246 -8.61 -24.85 13.68
CA GLU A 246 -9.72 -25.62 13.10
C GLU A 246 -10.96 -24.75 12.90
N GLN A 247 -11.62 -24.86 11.72
CA GLN A 247 -12.74 -24.03 11.26
C GLN A 247 -12.47 -22.52 11.31
N GLY A 248 -11.21 -22.13 11.48
CA GLY A 248 -10.73 -20.76 11.59
C GLY A 248 -9.74 -20.38 10.49
N THR A 249 -8.79 -19.56 10.86
CA THR A 249 -7.77 -19.03 9.95
C THR A 249 -6.38 -19.15 10.60
N LEU A 250 -5.42 -19.69 9.86
CA LEU A 250 -4.00 -19.67 10.22
C LEU A 250 -3.30 -18.53 9.48
N LEU A 251 -2.74 -17.57 10.21
CA LEU A 251 -1.88 -16.53 9.68
C LEU A 251 -0.42 -16.90 9.82
N LEU A 252 0.27 -17.09 8.70
CA LEU A 252 1.70 -17.32 8.61
C LEU A 252 2.39 -16.01 8.26
N ASP A 253 2.86 -15.27 9.26
CA ASP A 253 3.59 -14.02 9.02
C ASP A 253 5.05 -14.30 8.69
N GLU A 254 5.63 -13.51 7.79
CA GLU A 254 6.97 -13.64 7.22
C GLU A 254 7.25 -15.05 6.66
N ILE A 255 6.31 -15.58 5.85
CA ILE A 255 6.43 -16.93 5.25
C ILE A 255 7.70 -17.11 4.41
N GLY A 256 8.27 -16.03 3.87
CA GLY A 256 9.53 -16.05 3.13
C GLY A 256 10.75 -16.44 3.98
N ASP A 257 10.61 -16.50 5.30
CA ASP A 257 11.65 -16.96 6.24
C ASP A 257 11.44 -18.41 6.69
N MET A 258 10.37 -19.08 6.25
CA MET A 258 10.10 -20.47 6.60
C MET A 258 11.16 -21.40 5.98
N PRO A 259 11.76 -22.33 6.76
CA PRO A 259 12.69 -23.34 6.24
C PRO A 259 12.07 -24.22 5.14
N LEU A 260 12.86 -24.64 4.16
CA LEU A 260 12.40 -25.46 3.01
C LEU A 260 11.74 -26.79 3.43
N SER A 261 12.22 -27.42 4.50
CA SER A 261 11.66 -28.63 5.09
C SER A 261 10.21 -28.41 5.54
N LEU A 262 9.91 -27.27 6.15
CA LEU A 262 8.58 -26.91 6.64
C LEU A 262 7.67 -26.44 5.51
N GLN A 263 8.22 -25.79 4.47
CA GLN A 263 7.47 -25.44 3.28
C GLN A 263 6.87 -26.68 2.59
N ALA A 264 7.63 -27.80 2.52
CA ALA A 264 7.13 -29.06 1.97
C ALA A 264 5.99 -29.67 2.78
N LYS A 265 6.05 -29.55 4.14
CA LYS A 265 4.99 -30.02 5.04
C LYS A 265 3.75 -29.14 4.96
N LEU A 266 3.95 -27.82 4.87
CA LEU A 266 2.87 -26.85 4.72
C LEU A 266 2.12 -27.05 3.39
N LEU A 267 2.83 -27.31 2.28
CA LEU A 267 2.22 -27.59 1.00
C LEU A 267 1.21 -28.74 1.09
N ARG A 268 1.57 -29.84 1.75
CA ARG A 268 0.65 -30.98 1.98
C ARG A 268 -0.58 -30.56 2.76
N VAL A 269 -0.43 -29.73 3.80
CA VAL A 269 -1.58 -29.21 4.57
C VAL A 269 -2.52 -28.40 3.67
N ILE A 270 -1.97 -27.56 2.78
CA ILE A 270 -2.75 -26.73 1.88
C ILE A 270 -3.46 -27.57 0.81
N GLU A 271 -2.80 -28.61 0.28
CA GLU A 271 -3.34 -29.46 -0.78
C GLU A 271 -4.31 -30.51 -0.27
N ASP A 272 -3.86 -31.29 0.73
CA ASP A 272 -4.58 -32.46 1.22
C ASP A 272 -5.56 -32.15 2.35
N ARG A 273 -5.48 -30.93 2.92
CA ARG A 273 -6.24 -30.53 4.13
C ARG A 273 -6.04 -31.54 5.27
N ARG A 274 -4.80 -31.98 5.43
CA ARG A 274 -4.40 -32.94 6.48
C ARG A 274 -3.08 -32.50 7.12
N VAL A 275 -2.96 -32.76 8.41
CA VAL A 275 -1.74 -32.50 9.18
C VAL A 275 -1.23 -33.79 9.81
N ARG A 276 0.10 -34.00 9.78
CA ARG A 276 0.78 -35.11 10.46
C ARG A 276 1.57 -34.55 11.64
N PRO A 277 1.21 -34.93 12.90
CA PRO A 277 2.01 -34.58 14.08
C PRO A 277 3.40 -35.19 14.03
N LEU A 278 4.38 -34.57 14.69
CA LEU A 278 5.72 -35.13 14.86
C LEU A 278 5.63 -36.46 15.67
N GLY A 279 6.36 -37.48 15.23
CA GLY A 279 6.31 -38.82 15.80
C GLY A 279 5.03 -39.61 15.47
N GLY A 280 4.09 -39.02 14.74
CA GLY A 280 2.84 -39.67 14.32
C GLY A 280 2.92 -40.26 12.91
N GLU A 281 2.28 -41.42 12.72
CA GLU A 281 2.11 -42.03 11.38
C GLU A 281 0.80 -41.62 10.70
N ARG A 282 -0.22 -41.29 11.53
CA ARG A 282 -1.57 -40.97 11.05
C ARG A 282 -1.69 -39.48 10.72
N GLU A 283 -2.32 -39.18 9.60
CA GLU A 283 -2.71 -37.84 9.20
C GLU A 283 -4.11 -37.51 9.74
N VAL A 284 -4.26 -36.30 10.29
CA VAL A 284 -5.50 -35.79 10.84
C VAL A 284 -6.09 -34.77 9.85
N PRO A 285 -7.36 -34.90 9.44
CA PRO A 285 -7.98 -33.90 8.58
C PRO A 285 -8.12 -32.57 9.34
N VAL A 286 -8.03 -31.45 8.60
CA VAL A 286 -8.14 -30.10 9.14
C VAL A 286 -8.90 -29.21 8.16
N ASP A 287 -9.83 -28.41 8.67
CA ASP A 287 -10.51 -27.35 7.93
C ASP A 287 -9.98 -25.99 8.37
N VAL A 288 -8.94 -25.52 7.71
CA VAL A 288 -8.27 -24.26 8.02
C VAL A 288 -8.08 -23.43 6.77
N GLN A 289 -8.39 -22.13 6.82
CA GLN A 289 -8.01 -21.17 5.80
C GLN A 289 -6.61 -20.63 6.10
N VAL A 290 -5.69 -20.68 5.14
CA VAL A 290 -4.33 -20.17 5.31
C VAL A 290 -4.22 -18.77 4.71
N ILE A 291 -3.77 -17.82 5.51
CA ILE A 291 -3.34 -16.49 5.06
C ILE A 291 -1.84 -16.40 5.32
N ALA A 292 -1.05 -16.32 4.26
CA ALA A 292 0.38 -16.08 4.35
C ALA A 292 0.69 -14.60 4.19
N ALA A 293 1.71 -14.09 4.86
CA ALA A 293 2.15 -12.70 4.74
C ALA A 293 3.68 -12.64 4.59
N THR A 294 4.20 -11.70 3.78
CA THR A 294 5.64 -11.50 3.63
C THR A 294 5.95 -10.08 3.11
N ASN A 295 7.14 -9.59 3.45
CA ASN A 295 7.74 -8.40 2.85
C ASN A 295 8.78 -8.77 1.77
N ARG A 296 9.12 -10.04 1.61
CA ARG A 296 10.14 -10.51 0.66
C ARG A 296 9.56 -10.79 -0.71
N ASP A 297 10.39 -10.69 -1.73
CA ASP A 297 10.08 -11.16 -3.07
C ASP A 297 10.24 -12.69 -3.13
N LEU A 298 9.11 -13.39 -3.07
CA LEU A 298 9.11 -14.87 -3.11
C LEU A 298 9.61 -15.42 -4.46
N GLN A 299 9.49 -14.69 -5.57
CA GLN A 299 10.02 -15.12 -6.86
C GLN A 299 11.55 -15.10 -6.85
N ALA A 300 12.14 -14.06 -6.27
CA ALA A 300 13.59 -14.00 -6.07
C ALA A 300 14.05 -15.15 -5.16
N LEU A 301 13.34 -15.44 -4.07
CA LEU A 301 13.66 -16.56 -3.18
C LEU A 301 13.53 -17.93 -3.87
N VAL A 302 12.60 -18.10 -4.79
CA VAL A 302 12.51 -19.33 -5.62
C VAL A 302 13.74 -19.45 -6.52
N ALA A 303 14.17 -18.37 -7.18
CA ALA A 303 15.36 -18.36 -8.01
C ALA A 303 16.64 -18.69 -7.22
N GLU A 304 16.69 -18.28 -5.93
CA GLU A 304 17.78 -18.59 -4.98
C GLU A 304 17.69 -20.00 -4.38
N GLY A 305 16.64 -20.76 -4.67
CA GLY A 305 16.40 -22.08 -4.06
C GLY A 305 16.03 -22.04 -2.56
N ARG A 306 15.57 -20.92 -2.06
CA ARG A 306 15.17 -20.66 -0.65
C ARG A 306 13.67 -20.74 -0.42
N PHE A 307 12.89 -20.75 -1.50
CA PHE A 307 11.45 -20.94 -1.47
C PHE A 307 11.02 -21.94 -2.54
N ARG A 308 10.04 -22.78 -2.27
CA ARG A 308 9.57 -23.80 -3.19
C ARG A 308 8.63 -23.20 -4.23
N GLN A 309 8.89 -23.52 -5.50
CA GLN A 309 8.07 -23.05 -6.62
C GLN A 309 6.63 -23.61 -6.56
N ASP A 310 6.44 -24.85 -6.11
CA ASP A 310 5.15 -25.50 -5.98
C ASP A 310 4.28 -24.81 -4.92
N LEU A 311 4.84 -24.48 -3.75
CA LEU A 311 4.15 -23.73 -2.72
C LEU A 311 3.76 -22.32 -3.19
N LEU A 312 4.66 -21.63 -3.90
CA LEU A 312 4.37 -20.32 -4.47
C LEU A 312 3.25 -20.40 -5.51
N ALA A 313 3.26 -21.40 -6.39
CA ALA A 313 2.23 -21.60 -7.41
C ALA A 313 0.86 -21.84 -6.77
N ARG A 314 0.79 -22.58 -5.64
CA ARG A 314 -0.45 -22.86 -4.93
C ARG A 314 -1.00 -21.65 -4.20
N GLN A 315 -0.16 -20.87 -3.53
CA GLN A 315 -0.55 -19.62 -2.82
C GLN A 315 -0.54 -18.39 -3.73
N GLY A 316 0.25 -18.38 -4.80
CA GLY A 316 0.46 -17.21 -5.66
C GLY A 316 -0.74 -16.82 -6.52
N LEU A 317 -1.76 -17.69 -6.65
CA LEU A 317 -2.95 -17.40 -7.43
C LEU A 317 -3.82 -16.26 -6.86
N LEU A 318 -3.73 -16.01 -5.56
CA LEU A 318 -4.56 -15.01 -4.86
C LEU A 318 -3.69 -14.03 -4.04
N ARG A 319 -2.76 -13.40 -4.76
CA ARG A 319 -1.84 -12.42 -4.18
C ARG A 319 -2.54 -11.09 -3.96
N LEU A 320 -2.45 -10.58 -2.72
CA LEU A 320 -3.00 -9.30 -2.28
C LEU A 320 -1.85 -8.35 -1.91
N PRO A 321 -1.50 -7.38 -2.76
CA PRO A 321 -0.52 -6.36 -2.42
C PRO A 321 -1.12 -5.36 -1.43
N VAL A 322 -0.46 -5.14 -0.29
CA VAL A 322 -0.77 -4.09 0.68
C VAL A 322 0.14 -2.91 0.40
N PRO A 323 -0.38 -1.77 -0.07
CA PRO A 323 0.45 -0.65 -0.49
C PRO A 323 1.17 0.01 0.69
N PRO A 324 2.37 0.58 0.48
CA PRO A 324 3.07 1.38 1.49
C PRO A 324 2.30 2.66 1.80
N LEU A 325 2.51 3.21 3.01
CA LEU A 325 1.75 4.35 3.50
C LEU A 325 1.88 5.60 2.61
N ARG A 326 3.06 5.83 2.02
CA ARG A 326 3.30 6.90 1.04
C ARG A 326 2.45 6.80 -0.24
N ALA A 327 1.97 5.60 -0.60
CA ALA A 327 1.09 5.37 -1.74
C ALA A 327 -0.41 5.48 -1.40
N ARG A 328 -0.75 5.64 -0.09
CA ARG A 328 -2.13 5.81 0.40
C ARG A 328 -2.20 6.90 1.46
N ARG A 329 -1.69 8.08 1.15
CA ARG A 329 -1.67 9.24 2.07
C ARG A 329 -3.08 9.66 2.50
N GLU A 330 -4.09 9.30 1.74
CA GLU A 330 -5.52 9.45 2.08
C GLU A 330 -5.87 8.79 3.41
N ASP A 331 -5.18 7.71 3.76
CA ASP A 331 -5.45 6.95 4.98
C ASP A 331 -4.83 7.57 6.23
N LEU A 332 -3.92 8.54 6.08
CA LEU A 332 -3.21 9.13 7.23
C LEU A 332 -4.18 9.68 8.27
N GLY A 333 -5.25 10.37 7.86
CA GLY A 333 -6.25 10.86 8.78
C GLY A 333 -6.99 9.76 9.55
N LEU A 334 -7.34 8.65 8.88
CA LEU A 334 -7.93 7.48 9.53
C LEU A 334 -6.97 6.87 10.57
N LEU A 335 -5.72 6.67 10.17
CA LEU A 335 -4.69 6.05 11.00
C LEU A 335 -4.34 6.93 12.20
N ILE A 336 -4.16 8.23 12.01
CA ILE A 336 -3.93 9.20 13.10
C ILE A 336 -5.07 9.10 14.12
N ARG A 337 -6.32 9.16 13.66
CA ARG A 337 -7.49 9.05 14.54
C ARG A 337 -7.54 7.71 15.27
N GLN A 338 -7.28 6.61 14.58
CA GLN A 338 -7.30 5.27 15.18
C GLN A 338 -6.23 5.14 16.28
N ILE A 339 -5.02 5.59 16.00
CA ILE A 339 -3.91 5.53 16.95
C ILE A 339 -4.19 6.43 18.17
N LEU A 340 -4.66 7.66 17.95
CA LEU A 340 -4.91 8.62 19.04
C LEU A 340 -6.17 8.30 19.87
N ARG A 341 -7.09 7.46 19.37
CA ARG A 341 -8.19 6.94 20.20
C ARG A 341 -7.74 6.03 21.34
N GLU A 342 -6.56 5.44 21.22
CA GLU A 342 -5.98 4.56 22.25
C GLU A 342 -5.33 5.35 23.39
N VAL A 343 -5.13 6.67 23.20
CA VAL A 343 -4.55 7.56 24.19
C VAL A 343 -5.63 7.98 25.20
N PRO A 344 -5.33 8.07 26.51
CA PRO A 344 -6.32 8.40 27.54
C PRO A 344 -7.09 9.70 27.31
N GLU A 345 -6.44 10.73 26.78
CA GLU A 345 -7.03 12.03 26.46
C GLU A 345 -8.01 11.96 25.28
N GLY A 346 -7.90 10.93 24.46
CA GLY A 346 -8.71 10.74 23.27
C GLY A 346 -8.58 11.87 22.24
N LEU A 347 -9.37 11.79 21.17
CA LEU A 347 -9.30 12.76 20.07
C LEU A 347 -9.67 14.20 20.47
N ALA A 348 -10.54 14.39 21.48
CA ALA A 348 -11.00 15.71 21.91
C ALA A 348 -9.92 16.50 22.67
N GLY A 349 -9.01 15.78 23.34
CA GLY A 349 -7.92 16.36 24.13
C GLY A 349 -6.67 16.66 23.32
N ILE A 350 -6.61 16.32 22.03
CA ILE A 350 -5.41 16.44 21.20
C ILE A 350 -5.67 17.35 20.00
N ARG A 351 -4.74 18.25 19.73
CA ARG A 351 -4.70 19.13 18.54
C ARG A 351 -3.32 19.12 17.93
N PHE A 352 -3.23 19.53 16.68
CA PHE A 352 -1.95 19.68 15.97
C PHE A 352 -1.74 21.15 15.58
N GLU A 353 -0.49 21.60 15.68
CA GLU A 353 -0.07 22.76 14.92
C GLU A 353 -0.02 22.39 13.43
N MET A 354 -0.28 23.37 12.55
CA MET A 354 -0.37 23.12 11.10
C MET A 354 0.92 22.55 10.53
N ASP A 355 2.07 23.05 10.98
CA ASP A 355 3.39 22.60 10.51
C ASP A 355 3.68 21.15 10.94
N ALA A 356 3.24 20.75 12.13
CA ALA A 356 3.36 19.36 12.58
C ALA A 356 2.54 18.42 11.71
N LEU A 357 1.28 18.79 11.45
CA LEU A 357 0.39 17.97 10.64
C LEU A 357 0.84 17.91 9.18
N ARG A 358 1.30 19.03 8.61
CA ARG A 358 1.91 19.09 7.27
C ARG A 358 3.11 18.16 7.19
N THR A 359 3.99 18.17 8.20
CA THR A 359 5.14 17.28 8.27
C THR A 359 4.71 15.82 8.24
N LEU A 360 3.72 15.43 9.05
CA LEU A 360 3.19 14.06 9.06
C LEU A 360 2.60 13.63 7.71
N LEU A 361 1.86 14.53 7.04
CA LEU A 361 1.18 14.21 5.78
C LEU A 361 2.15 14.12 4.58
N LEU A 362 3.26 14.84 4.63
CA LEU A 362 4.27 14.86 3.55
C LEU A 362 5.39 13.84 3.77
N HIS A 363 5.55 13.30 4.96
CA HIS A 363 6.58 12.30 5.27
C HIS A 363 6.38 11.00 4.48
N ASP A 364 7.46 10.31 4.11
CA ASP A 364 7.41 9.11 3.27
C ASP A 364 7.18 7.80 4.05
N TRP A 365 7.33 7.85 5.36
CA TRP A 365 7.05 6.71 6.26
C TRP A 365 7.77 5.42 5.84
N PRO A 366 9.10 5.36 5.87
CA PRO A 366 9.86 4.18 5.44
C PRO A 366 9.50 2.89 6.20
N LEU A 367 9.09 3.00 7.48
CA LEU A 367 8.58 1.87 8.26
C LEU A 367 7.04 1.87 8.37
N ASN A 368 6.37 2.63 7.50
CA ASN A 368 4.92 2.63 7.31
C ASN A 368 4.12 2.95 8.61
N VAL A 369 3.01 2.23 8.85
CA VAL A 369 2.11 2.46 9.99
C VAL A 369 2.79 2.20 11.33
N ARG A 370 3.79 1.30 11.37
CA ARG A 370 4.56 1.03 12.60
C ARG A 370 5.33 2.27 13.04
N GLU A 371 5.94 2.98 12.10
CA GLU A 371 6.64 4.24 12.38
C GLU A 371 5.67 5.36 12.76
N LEU A 372 4.60 5.54 11.97
CA LEU A 372 3.56 6.53 12.27
C LEU A 372 3.03 6.36 13.70
N ARG A 373 2.71 5.13 14.11
CA ARG A 373 2.23 4.85 15.47
C ARG A 373 3.25 5.25 16.53
N ARG A 374 4.53 4.86 16.34
CA ARG A 374 5.61 5.21 17.27
C ARG A 374 5.78 6.72 17.39
N VAL A 375 5.81 7.43 16.26
CA VAL A 375 5.98 8.88 16.22
C VAL A 375 4.82 9.59 16.90
N LEU A 376 3.57 9.19 16.62
CA LEU A 376 2.39 9.83 17.23
C LEU A 376 2.32 9.62 18.73
N LEU A 377 2.56 8.41 19.23
CA LEU A 377 2.53 8.14 20.68
C LEU A 377 3.65 8.89 21.39
N ALA A 378 4.85 8.90 20.86
CA ALA A 378 5.95 9.69 21.41
C ALA A 378 5.67 11.21 21.37
N ALA A 379 5.05 11.69 20.27
CA ALA A 379 4.68 13.10 20.17
C ALA A 379 3.64 13.52 21.23
N VAL A 380 2.67 12.65 21.53
CA VAL A 380 1.72 12.89 22.63
C VAL A 380 2.45 12.99 23.96
N ASP A 381 3.35 12.04 24.26
CA ASP A 381 4.09 12.04 25.52
C ASP A 381 5.01 13.26 25.65
N LEU A 382 5.68 13.67 24.56
CA LEU A 382 6.53 14.88 24.56
C LEU A 382 5.74 16.18 24.65
N ALA A 383 4.52 16.22 24.11
CA ALA A 383 3.66 17.42 24.16
C ALA A 383 2.84 17.52 25.45
N ARG A 384 2.82 16.48 26.28
CA ARG A 384 2.10 16.46 27.55
C ARG A 384 2.83 17.35 28.57
N THR A 385 2.24 18.49 28.96
CA THR A 385 2.85 19.44 29.89
C THR A 385 2.29 19.35 31.31
N GLU A 386 0.96 19.27 31.47
CA GLU A 386 0.26 19.20 32.76
C GLU A 386 -1.01 18.35 32.63
N GLU A 387 -1.39 17.67 33.70
CA GLU A 387 -2.64 16.92 33.75
C GLU A 387 -3.86 17.84 33.53
N GLY A 388 -4.78 17.39 32.65
CA GLY A 388 -6.05 18.09 32.39
C GLY A 388 -5.99 19.22 31.34
N LYS A 389 -4.82 19.55 30.77
CA LYS A 389 -4.71 20.50 29.65
C LYS A 389 -4.77 19.78 28.31
N ALA A 390 -5.33 20.44 27.28
CA ALA A 390 -5.32 19.94 25.92
C ALA A 390 -3.87 19.82 25.41
N ILE A 391 -3.56 18.67 24.81
CA ILE A 391 -2.25 18.39 24.21
C ILE A 391 -2.18 19.06 22.84
N VAL A 392 -1.18 19.91 22.61
CA VAL A 392 -0.93 20.54 21.32
C VAL A 392 0.39 20.01 20.77
N ILE A 393 0.30 19.21 19.71
CA ILE A 393 1.46 18.61 19.06
C ILE A 393 2.00 19.60 18.02
N GLY A 394 3.19 20.17 18.32
CA GLY A 394 3.97 20.98 17.39
C GLY A 394 5.09 20.19 16.72
N PRO A 395 5.78 20.76 15.69
CA PRO A 395 6.88 20.10 14.97
C PRO A 395 8.00 19.63 15.90
N GLN A 396 8.27 20.35 16.98
CA GLN A 396 9.29 20.03 17.99
C GLN A 396 8.99 18.74 18.77
N HIS A 397 7.74 18.30 18.80
CA HIS A 397 7.33 17.07 19.47
C HIS A 397 7.38 15.84 18.58
N LEU A 398 7.63 16.02 17.26
CA LEU A 398 7.73 14.91 16.31
C LEU A 398 9.15 14.33 16.32
N PRO A 399 9.39 13.13 16.85
CA PRO A 399 10.71 12.48 16.81
C PRO A 399 10.96 11.88 15.43
N LEU A 400 10.75 12.67 14.39
CA LEU A 400 11.17 12.37 13.04
C LEU A 400 12.65 12.74 12.99
N THR A 401 13.55 11.76 13.07
CA THR A 401 14.91 11.98 12.59
C THR A 401 14.76 12.51 11.17
N ALA A 402 15.47 13.62 10.87
CA ALA A 402 15.61 14.04 9.49
C ALA A 402 16.02 12.75 8.74
N SER A 403 15.07 12.14 8.05
CA SER A 403 15.35 10.99 7.22
C SER A 403 16.50 11.49 6.36
N GLU A 404 17.67 10.86 6.47
CA GLU A 404 18.54 10.82 5.30
C GLU A 404 17.60 10.29 4.23
N ALA A 405 16.99 11.23 3.52
CA ALA A 405 16.06 10.95 2.48
C ALA A 405 16.75 9.93 1.59
N ALA A 406 16.32 8.69 1.69
CA ALA A 406 16.70 7.74 0.67
C ALA A 406 16.41 8.49 -0.61
N PRO A 407 17.40 8.78 -1.46
CA PRO A 407 17.23 9.67 -2.58
C PRO A 407 15.96 9.18 -3.29
N PRO A 408 14.98 10.05 -3.60
CA PRO A 408 13.71 9.65 -4.19
C PRO A 408 14.05 8.69 -5.32
N PRO A 409 13.30 7.60 -5.53
CA PRO A 409 13.57 6.68 -6.62
C PRO A 409 13.68 7.56 -7.86
N ARG A 410 14.90 7.71 -8.35
CA ARG A 410 15.23 8.65 -9.43
C ARG A 410 14.30 8.31 -10.58
N ARG A 411 13.25 9.11 -10.77
CA ARG A 411 12.54 9.15 -12.04
C ARG A 411 13.62 9.40 -13.08
N ALA A 412 13.66 8.57 -14.12
CA ALA A 412 14.68 8.59 -15.17
C ALA A 412 14.74 9.92 -15.97
N ALA A 413 14.17 11.02 -15.44
CA ALA A 413 14.01 12.29 -16.12
C ALA A 413 14.71 13.51 -15.50
N ASP A 414 15.23 13.44 -14.25
CA ASP A 414 15.88 14.61 -13.63
C ASP A 414 17.23 14.27 -13.01
N ILE A 415 18.16 13.84 -13.83
CA ILE A 415 19.60 13.96 -13.51
C ILE A 415 20.00 15.35 -14.02
N SER A 416 20.08 16.33 -13.13
CA SER A 416 20.88 17.54 -13.41
C SER A 416 22.34 17.08 -13.44
N LEU A 417 22.76 16.61 -14.61
CA LEU A 417 24.14 16.21 -14.87
C LEU A 417 25.00 17.46 -14.75
N SER A 418 26.15 17.38 -14.09
CA SER A 418 27.14 18.45 -14.16
C SER A 418 27.47 18.75 -15.62
N ALA A 419 27.94 19.95 -15.91
CA ALA A 419 28.33 20.30 -17.28
C ALA A 419 29.28 19.26 -17.89
N GLU A 420 30.21 18.73 -17.11
CA GLU A 420 31.14 17.65 -17.50
C GLU A 420 30.43 16.32 -17.79
N ASP A 421 29.43 15.95 -16.97
CA ASP A 421 28.66 14.73 -17.15
C ASP A 421 27.71 14.84 -18.36
N GLN A 422 27.22 16.04 -18.70
CA GLN A 422 26.44 16.29 -19.92
C GLN A 422 27.28 16.12 -21.18
N VAL A 423 28.50 16.66 -21.19
CA VAL A 423 29.46 16.49 -22.32
C VAL A 423 29.81 15.02 -22.48
N LEU A 424 30.11 14.33 -21.36
CA LEU A 424 30.45 12.91 -21.38
C LEU A 424 29.26 12.04 -21.85
N ARG A 425 28.05 12.37 -21.43
CA ARG A 425 26.81 11.71 -21.88
C ARG A 425 26.62 11.84 -23.39
N THR A 426 26.72 13.06 -23.91
CA THR A 426 26.59 13.34 -25.35
C THR A 426 27.63 12.52 -26.12
N ARG A 427 28.87 12.51 -25.65
CA ARG A 427 29.96 11.78 -26.32
C ARG A 427 29.75 10.28 -26.33
N ILE A 428 29.23 9.69 -25.25
CA ILE A 428 28.92 8.24 -25.20
C ILE A 428 27.75 7.89 -26.14
N VAL A 429 26.71 8.76 -26.22
CA VAL A 429 25.56 8.55 -27.10
C VAL A 429 25.99 8.61 -28.58
N GLU A 430 26.81 9.60 -28.97
CA GLU A 430 27.38 9.70 -30.34
C GLU A 430 28.17 8.44 -30.71
N LEU A 431 29.08 8.00 -29.85
CA LEU A 431 29.88 6.79 -30.09
C LEU A 431 29.05 5.52 -30.13
N LEU A 432 27.96 5.43 -29.35
CA LEU A 432 27.02 4.30 -29.46
C LEU A 432 26.28 4.29 -30.78
N ALA A 433 25.89 5.46 -31.30
CA ALA A 433 25.27 5.57 -32.63
C ALA A 433 26.27 5.20 -33.74
N GLU A 434 27.49 5.73 -33.68
CA GLU A 434 28.58 5.43 -34.67
C GLU A 434 28.93 3.94 -34.71
N HIS A 435 28.98 3.30 -33.53
CA HIS A 435 29.38 1.89 -33.41
C HIS A 435 28.15 0.95 -33.24
N ARG A 436 26.97 1.33 -33.70
CA ARG A 436 25.73 0.53 -33.72
C ARG A 436 25.46 -0.21 -32.40
N GLY A 437 25.61 0.48 -31.25
CA GLY A 437 25.36 -0.07 -29.91
C GLY A 437 26.45 -0.98 -29.37
N ASN A 438 27.60 -1.11 -30.02
CA ASN A 438 28.70 -1.95 -29.59
C ASN A 438 29.54 -1.30 -28.47
N VAL A 439 29.20 -1.61 -27.22
CA VAL A 439 29.85 -1.04 -26.01
C VAL A 439 31.35 -1.34 -25.96
N ALA A 440 31.82 -2.43 -26.54
CA ALA A 440 33.27 -2.74 -26.58
C ALA A 440 34.04 -1.82 -27.54
N ALA A 441 33.41 -1.39 -28.66
CA ALA A 441 33.97 -0.40 -29.56
C ALA A 441 33.99 1.01 -28.93
N VAL A 442 32.91 1.40 -28.24
CA VAL A 442 32.81 2.64 -27.46
C VAL A 442 33.89 2.69 -26.37
N ALA A 443 34.11 1.59 -25.67
CA ALA A 443 35.15 1.49 -24.65
C ALA A 443 36.57 1.73 -25.22
N ARG A 444 36.85 1.19 -26.40
CA ARG A 444 38.12 1.44 -27.12
C ARG A 444 38.24 2.89 -27.55
N ALA A 445 37.18 3.47 -28.10
CA ALA A 445 37.15 4.87 -28.56
C ALA A 445 37.34 5.86 -27.39
N LEU A 446 36.87 5.53 -26.20
CA LEU A 446 37.01 6.32 -24.99
C LEU A 446 38.31 6.02 -24.21
N ALA A 447 39.15 5.08 -24.67
CA ALA A 447 40.35 4.57 -23.98
C ALA A 447 40.05 4.17 -22.51
N ARG A 448 38.87 3.56 -22.25
CA ARG A 448 38.44 3.14 -20.91
C ARG A 448 38.03 1.67 -20.89
N PRO A 449 38.20 0.96 -19.76
CA PRO A 449 37.72 -0.41 -19.61
C PRO A 449 36.23 -0.53 -19.87
N ARG A 450 35.79 -1.61 -20.53
CA ARG A 450 34.37 -1.90 -20.85
C ARG A 450 33.46 -1.84 -19.63
N THR A 451 33.93 -2.35 -18.49
CA THR A 451 33.20 -2.33 -17.22
C THR A 451 32.99 -0.90 -16.70
N GLN A 452 33.96 -0.01 -16.91
CA GLN A 452 33.86 1.40 -16.53
C GLN A 452 32.86 2.14 -17.43
N VAL A 453 32.85 1.86 -18.74
CA VAL A 453 31.87 2.46 -19.67
C VAL A 453 30.46 1.98 -19.34
N GLN A 454 30.25 0.71 -18.99
CA GLN A 454 28.96 0.21 -18.55
C GLN A 454 28.47 0.89 -17.26
N ARG A 455 29.35 1.13 -16.29
CA ARG A 455 29.03 1.89 -15.06
C ARG A 455 28.68 3.36 -15.37
N LEU A 456 29.40 3.99 -16.29
CA LEU A 456 29.12 5.35 -16.75
C LEU A 456 27.78 5.43 -17.46
N MET A 457 27.46 4.49 -18.37
CA MET A 457 26.16 4.44 -19.02
C MET A 457 25.02 4.30 -18.02
N ALA A 458 25.14 3.41 -17.03
CA ALA A 458 24.16 3.26 -15.96
C ALA A 458 24.01 4.54 -15.12
N ARG A 459 25.12 5.20 -14.75
CA ARG A 459 25.14 6.46 -14.00
C ARG A 459 24.51 7.62 -14.76
N LEU A 460 24.76 7.69 -16.08
CA LEU A 460 24.29 8.77 -16.98
C LEU A 460 22.90 8.49 -17.60
N GLY A 461 22.24 7.40 -17.22
CA GLY A 461 20.91 7.04 -17.71
C GLY A 461 20.84 6.70 -19.21
N ILE A 462 21.92 6.14 -19.77
CA ILE A 462 22.00 5.77 -21.19
C ILE A 462 21.56 4.31 -21.35
N GLN A 463 20.39 4.09 -21.98
CA GLN A 463 19.89 2.74 -22.31
C GLN A 463 20.41 2.26 -23.66
N ARG A 464 20.69 0.98 -23.75
CA ARG A 464 21.02 0.32 -25.02
C ARG A 464 19.74 0.22 -25.84
N ARG A 465 19.58 1.00 -26.91
CA ARG A 465 18.54 0.72 -27.91
C ARG A 465 18.95 -0.55 -28.64
N GLU A 466 18.16 -1.58 -28.49
CA GLU A 466 18.17 -2.71 -29.43
C GLU A 466 17.57 -2.20 -30.73
N THR A 467 18.42 -2.14 -31.78
CA THR A 467 17.98 -2.00 -33.17
C THR A 467 17.68 -3.39 -33.72
#